data_d9881392dd4bfd2500193772deae823b
#
_entry.id   d9881392dd4bfd2500193772deae823b
#
_cell.length_a   1.000
_cell.length_b   1.000
_cell.length_c   1.000
_cell.angle_alpha   90.00
_cell.angle_beta   90.00
_cell.angle_gamma   90.00
#
_symmetry.space_group_name_H-M   'P 1'
#
loop_
_entity.id
_entity.type
_entity.pdbx_description
1 polymer ?
#
loop_
_entity_poly.entity_id
_entity_poly.type
_entity_poly.pdbx_seq_one_letter_code
_entity_poly.pdbx_strand_id
1 'polypeptide(L)'
;MTGIHDNPRSTRPAAGMTLVEMLVAISVLAVMILAVSSILVQTQRFISAAQASRRSHAMAFTIARIIRRDFRRISKDGFLYISSGNRLVFSTAGPASGINESTSGDGSIICYGQQSASGIKYLWRPEYICSCTTGAPSPDINGERVNVNFSKLQLLAAQNADANSPFTLQTLANTVASTTPTGLQLPPANATQLKNLWQVLVTNIDNFQVSWTDGTKGTDGNLKWLTGPMLWTHENQTNWPRAIRISFLINDPSMPKELRKGTGRPYEVICTVGQ
;
A
#
# COMPACT_ATOMS: atom_id res chain seq x y z
N MET A 1 -10.25 95.18 21.91
CA MET A 1 -11.34 94.49 22.64
C MET A 1 -11.76 93.30 21.76
N THR A 2 -11.19 92.10 22.05
CA THR A 2 -11.40 90.86 21.36
C THR A 2 -12.25 89.96 22.25
N GLY A 3 -13.53 89.78 21.89
CA GLY A 3 -14.44 88.90 22.61
C GLY A 3 -14.15 87.44 22.34
N ILE A 4 -13.79 86.69 23.35
CA ILE A 4 -13.64 85.24 23.32
C ILE A 4 -15.05 84.64 23.41
N HIS A 5 -15.49 84.01 22.31
CA HIS A 5 -16.71 83.24 22.32
C HIS A 5 -16.44 81.84 22.87
N ASP A 6 -16.77 81.60 24.14
CA ASP A 6 -16.79 80.31 24.75
C ASP A 6 -17.97 79.48 24.17
N ASN A 7 -17.63 78.45 23.44
CA ASN A 7 -18.60 77.52 22.90
C ASN A 7 -18.88 76.42 23.99
N PRO A 8 -20.07 76.33 24.55
CA PRO A 8 -20.37 75.34 25.59
C PRO A 8 -20.39 73.93 24.96
N ARG A 9 -19.38 73.12 25.27
CA ARG A 9 -19.35 71.71 24.96
C ARG A 9 -20.58 71.07 25.60
N SER A 10 -21.55 70.71 24.76
CA SER A 10 -22.69 69.89 25.16
C SER A 10 -22.18 68.50 25.59
N THR A 11 -22.01 68.31 26.92
CA THR A 11 -21.81 66.99 27.53
C THR A 11 -23.11 66.23 27.44
N ARG A 12 -23.26 65.40 26.42
CA ARG A 12 -24.35 64.44 26.35
C ARG A 12 -24.22 63.50 27.58
N PRO A 13 -25.28 63.32 28.38
CA PRO A 13 -25.25 62.38 29.48
C PRO A 13 -25.01 60.98 28.93
N ALA A 14 -23.99 60.29 29.43
CA ALA A 14 -23.77 58.89 29.11
C ALA A 14 -25.01 58.09 29.59
N ALA A 15 -25.80 57.63 28.66
CA ALA A 15 -26.94 56.76 28.96
C ALA A 15 -26.36 55.47 29.59
N GLY A 16 -26.61 55.26 30.87
CA GLY A 16 -26.22 54.03 31.57
C GLY A 16 -26.97 52.85 30.97
N MET A 17 -26.22 51.78 30.66
CA MET A 17 -26.76 50.55 30.13
C MET A 17 -27.62 49.87 31.20
N THR A 18 -28.82 49.46 30.85
CA THR A 18 -29.70 48.73 31.79
C THR A 18 -29.22 47.31 32.01
N LEU A 19 -29.51 46.74 33.17
CA LEU A 19 -29.14 45.37 33.52
C LEU A 19 -29.72 44.35 32.48
N VAL A 20 -30.89 44.66 31.97
CA VAL A 20 -31.57 43.85 30.93
C VAL A 20 -30.85 43.91 29.58
N GLU A 21 -30.35 45.08 29.15
CA GLU A 21 -29.56 45.23 27.96
C GLU A 21 -28.23 44.43 28.03
N MET A 22 -27.55 44.46 29.21
CA MET A 22 -26.39 43.63 29.42
C MET A 22 -26.68 42.13 29.30
N LEU A 23 -27.80 41.68 29.89
CA LEU A 23 -28.18 40.27 29.86
C LEU A 23 -28.52 39.81 28.46
N VAL A 24 -29.20 40.62 27.68
CA VAL A 24 -29.48 40.35 26.27
C VAL A 24 -28.19 40.31 25.42
N ALA A 25 -27.30 41.28 25.62
CA ALA A 25 -26.02 41.35 24.92
C ALA A 25 -25.17 40.12 25.18
N ILE A 26 -25.07 39.66 26.43
CA ILE A 26 -24.33 38.43 26.79
C ILE A 26 -24.96 37.18 26.18
N SER A 27 -26.29 37.11 26.17
CA SER A 27 -27.02 35.98 25.57
C SER A 27 -26.78 35.89 24.07
N VAL A 28 -26.83 37.00 23.35
CA VAL A 28 -26.53 37.05 21.91
C VAL A 28 -25.09 36.70 21.64
N LEU A 29 -24.15 37.22 22.45
CA LEU A 29 -22.73 36.91 22.34
C LEU A 29 -22.45 35.40 22.54
N ALA A 30 -23.11 34.80 23.56
CA ALA A 30 -22.98 33.37 23.84
C ALA A 30 -23.45 32.51 22.63
N VAL A 31 -24.59 32.86 22.04
CA VAL A 31 -25.13 32.19 20.85
C VAL A 31 -24.14 32.34 19.64
N MET A 32 -23.61 33.55 19.44
CA MET A 32 -22.63 33.79 18.39
C MET A 32 -21.35 32.95 18.59
N ILE A 33 -20.82 32.87 19.81
CA ILE A 33 -19.63 32.05 20.12
C ILE A 33 -19.91 30.58 19.85
N LEU A 34 -21.08 30.06 20.24
CA LEU A 34 -21.48 28.67 19.96
C LEU A 34 -21.58 28.40 18.46
N ALA A 35 -22.17 29.31 17.69
CA ALA A 35 -22.28 29.19 16.25
C ALA A 35 -20.88 29.18 15.57
N VAL A 36 -20.01 30.10 15.90
CA VAL A 36 -18.63 30.17 15.37
C VAL A 36 -17.84 28.93 15.76
N SER A 37 -17.94 28.48 17.02
CA SER A 37 -17.27 27.25 17.48
C SER A 37 -17.72 26.02 16.71
N SER A 38 -19.03 25.90 16.44
CA SER A 38 -19.58 24.81 15.61
C SER A 38 -18.98 24.81 14.20
N ILE A 39 -18.91 25.97 13.56
CA ILE A 39 -18.33 26.11 12.21
C ILE A 39 -16.86 25.73 12.22
N LEU A 40 -16.08 26.17 13.21
CA LEU A 40 -14.65 25.84 13.34
C LEU A 40 -14.43 24.34 13.47
N VAL A 41 -15.20 23.66 14.33
CA VAL A 41 -15.12 22.20 14.51
C VAL A 41 -15.44 21.45 13.20
N GLN A 42 -16.50 21.88 12.49
CA GLN A 42 -16.86 21.27 11.21
C GLN A 42 -15.78 21.49 10.15
N THR A 43 -15.21 22.70 10.08
CA THR A 43 -14.12 23.03 9.17
C THR A 43 -12.87 22.19 9.44
N GLN A 44 -12.47 22.03 10.71
CA GLN A 44 -11.36 21.18 11.10
C GLN A 44 -11.58 19.71 10.70
N ARG A 45 -12.79 19.18 10.91
CA ARG A 45 -13.15 17.82 10.49
C ARG A 45 -13.05 17.67 8.97
N PHE A 46 -13.54 18.64 8.21
CA PHE A 46 -13.46 18.62 6.76
C PHE A 46 -12.00 18.66 6.26
N ILE A 47 -11.19 19.54 6.83
CA ILE A 47 -9.75 19.64 6.49
C ILE A 47 -9.03 18.31 6.79
N SER A 48 -9.28 17.72 7.96
CA SER A 48 -8.69 16.43 8.34
C SER A 48 -9.10 15.31 7.37
N ALA A 49 -10.38 15.26 6.99
CA ALA A 49 -10.87 14.29 6.02
C ALA A 49 -10.25 14.49 4.62
N ALA A 50 -10.12 15.73 4.19
CA ALA A 50 -9.49 16.06 2.90
C ALA A 50 -8.01 15.67 2.89
N GLN A 51 -7.28 15.93 3.97
CA GLN A 51 -5.87 15.52 4.12
C GLN A 51 -5.71 14.00 4.13
N ALA A 52 -6.54 13.27 4.88
CA ALA A 52 -6.55 11.81 4.89
C ALA A 52 -6.82 11.25 3.49
N SER A 53 -7.79 11.84 2.77
CA SER A 53 -8.07 11.50 1.38
C SER A 53 -6.84 11.64 0.48
N ARG A 54 -6.18 12.80 0.56
CA ARG A 54 -4.98 13.08 -0.27
C ARG A 54 -3.85 12.09 0.04
N ARG A 55 -3.63 11.75 1.32
CA ARG A 55 -2.62 10.74 1.73
C ARG A 55 -2.95 9.37 1.15
N SER A 56 -4.19 8.91 1.28
CA SER A 56 -4.62 7.61 0.73
C SER A 56 -4.43 7.54 -0.78
N HIS A 57 -4.78 8.60 -1.52
CA HIS A 57 -4.54 8.66 -2.97
C HIS A 57 -3.05 8.66 -3.33
N ALA A 58 -2.22 9.42 -2.61
CA ALA A 58 -0.77 9.45 -2.82
C ALA A 58 -0.15 8.07 -2.57
N MET A 59 -0.56 7.37 -1.51
CA MET A 59 -0.13 6.01 -1.22
C MET A 59 -0.55 5.05 -2.33
N ALA A 60 -1.82 5.08 -2.75
CA ALA A 60 -2.33 4.22 -3.82
C ALA A 60 -1.57 4.45 -5.14
N PHE A 61 -1.30 5.71 -5.49
CA PHE A 61 -0.53 6.04 -6.68
C PHE A 61 0.89 5.50 -6.62
N THR A 62 1.55 5.62 -5.47
CA THR A 62 2.89 5.08 -5.26
C THR A 62 2.91 3.56 -5.39
N ILE A 63 1.95 2.86 -4.78
CA ILE A 63 1.80 1.40 -4.91
C ILE A 63 1.58 1.03 -6.37
N ALA A 64 0.66 1.68 -7.06
CA ALA A 64 0.36 1.42 -8.46
C ALA A 64 1.60 1.62 -9.36
N ARG A 65 2.41 2.64 -9.08
CA ARG A 65 3.66 2.91 -9.80
C ARG A 65 4.67 1.78 -9.60
N ILE A 66 4.84 1.31 -8.36
CA ILE A 66 5.76 0.21 -8.04
C ILE A 66 5.29 -1.08 -8.71
N ILE A 67 4.02 -1.44 -8.57
CA ILE A 67 3.44 -2.63 -9.19
C ILE A 67 3.63 -2.59 -10.71
N ARG A 68 3.27 -1.49 -11.37
CA ARG A 68 3.44 -1.35 -12.82
C ARG A 68 4.90 -1.44 -13.26
N ARG A 69 5.82 -0.89 -12.48
CA ARG A 69 7.26 -1.00 -12.75
C ARG A 69 7.72 -2.45 -12.70
N ASP A 70 7.29 -3.19 -11.70
CA ASP A 70 7.68 -4.58 -11.51
C ASP A 70 7.05 -5.48 -12.60
N PHE A 71 5.80 -5.20 -12.98
CA PHE A 71 5.14 -5.93 -14.07
C PHE A 71 5.81 -5.72 -15.45
N ARG A 72 6.42 -4.57 -15.70
CA ARG A 72 7.20 -4.33 -16.93
C ARG A 72 8.45 -5.20 -17.02
N ARG A 73 8.91 -5.74 -15.89
CA ARG A 73 10.09 -6.62 -15.80
C ARG A 73 9.73 -8.10 -15.85
N ILE A 74 8.45 -8.44 -15.90
CA ILE A 74 8.02 -9.85 -16.00
C ILE A 74 8.52 -10.41 -17.31
N SER A 75 9.21 -11.58 -17.22
CA SER A 75 9.60 -12.37 -18.36
C SER A 75 8.69 -13.61 -18.47
N LYS A 76 8.21 -13.89 -19.66
CA LYS A 76 7.47 -15.13 -19.95
C LYS A 76 8.36 -16.37 -19.95
N ASP A 77 9.69 -16.18 -19.93
CA ASP A 77 10.65 -17.28 -19.79
C ASP A 77 10.75 -17.79 -18.34
N GLY A 78 10.09 -17.11 -17.42
CA GLY A 78 10.02 -17.50 -16.03
C GLY A 78 8.67 -18.07 -15.63
N PHE A 79 8.13 -17.56 -14.52
CA PHE A 79 6.82 -17.98 -14.02
C PHE A 79 6.02 -16.82 -13.42
N LEU A 80 4.71 -17.01 -13.38
CA LEU A 80 3.74 -16.17 -12.72
C LEU A 80 2.79 -17.07 -11.93
N TYR A 81 2.61 -16.82 -10.66
CA TYR A 81 1.82 -17.63 -9.76
C TYR A 81 0.89 -16.80 -8.88
N ILE A 82 -0.36 -17.21 -8.79
CA ILE A 82 -1.33 -16.69 -7.82
C ILE A 82 -1.64 -17.83 -6.85
N SER A 83 -1.43 -17.60 -5.55
CA SER A 83 -1.71 -18.59 -4.51
C SER A 83 -3.17 -18.56 -4.06
N SER A 84 -3.62 -19.63 -3.41
CA SER A 84 -4.93 -19.69 -2.75
C SER A 84 -5.14 -18.59 -1.68
N GLY A 85 -4.05 -18.06 -1.11
CA GLY A 85 -4.05 -16.95 -0.14
C GLY A 85 -4.01 -15.55 -0.76
N ASN A 86 -4.39 -15.40 -2.03
CA ASN A 86 -4.31 -14.13 -2.75
C ASN A 86 -2.90 -13.50 -2.76
N ARG A 87 -1.85 -14.31 -2.82
CA ARG A 87 -0.49 -13.84 -3.03
C ARG A 87 -0.11 -13.98 -4.47
N LEU A 88 0.58 -12.96 -4.99
CA LEU A 88 1.06 -12.91 -6.35
C LEU A 88 2.58 -13.04 -6.33
N VAL A 89 3.11 -14.06 -7.00
CA VAL A 89 4.55 -14.32 -7.11
C VAL A 89 4.93 -14.41 -8.58
N PHE A 90 5.99 -13.75 -8.98
CA PHE A 90 6.47 -13.82 -10.36
C PHE A 90 7.97 -13.59 -10.46
N SER A 91 8.56 -14.14 -11.51
CA SER A 91 9.93 -13.89 -11.87
C SER A 91 10.06 -12.65 -12.76
N THR A 92 11.15 -11.94 -12.57
CA THR A 92 11.48 -10.75 -13.38
C THR A 92 12.84 -10.95 -14.04
N ALA A 93 13.00 -10.40 -15.23
CA ALA A 93 14.28 -10.32 -15.93
C ALA A 93 14.93 -8.94 -15.79
N GLY A 94 16.24 -8.88 -15.96
CA GLY A 94 17.05 -7.67 -15.91
C GLY A 94 17.76 -7.45 -14.58
N PRO A 95 18.68 -6.50 -14.54
CA PRO A 95 19.57 -6.30 -13.40
C PRO A 95 18.78 -6.00 -12.13
N ALA A 96 19.10 -6.73 -11.08
CA ALA A 96 18.55 -6.55 -9.74
C ALA A 96 19.73 -6.36 -8.77
N SER A 97 19.66 -5.33 -7.94
CA SER A 97 20.67 -5.05 -6.91
C SER A 97 20.06 -5.10 -5.53
N GLY A 98 20.81 -5.65 -4.58
CA GLY A 98 20.44 -5.65 -3.16
C GLY A 98 20.46 -4.25 -2.56
N ILE A 99 19.97 -4.13 -1.35
CA ILE A 99 20.14 -2.93 -0.51
C ILE A 99 21.64 -2.77 -0.21
N ASN A 100 22.33 -3.87 0.03
CA ASN A 100 23.78 -3.92 0.05
C ASN A 100 24.26 -4.08 -1.39
N GLU A 101 25.07 -3.16 -1.89
CA GLU A 101 25.61 -3.12 -3.25
C GLU A 101 26.38 -4.40 -3.65
N SER A 102 26.78 -5.22 -2.67
CA SER A 102 27.44 -6.51 -2.88
C SER A 102 26.54 -7.61 -3.47
N THR A 103 25.21 -7.41 -3.46
CA THR A 103 24.27 -8.42 -3.96
C THR A 103 23.65 -7.93 -5.25
N SER A 104 24.07 -8.52 -6.37
CA SER A 104 23.51 -8.24 -7.70
C SER A 104 23.14 -9.53 -8.43
N GLY A 105 22.19 -9.45 -9.36
CA GLY A 105 21.75 -10.57 -10.19
C GLY A 105 21.05 -10.09 -11.44
N ASP A 106 20.82 -11.01 -12.38
CA ASP A 106 20.19 -10.73 -13.67
C ASP A 106 18.67 -10.96 -13.66
N GLY A 107 18.12 -11.27 -12.51
CA GLY A 107 16.71 -11.46 -12.32
C GLY A 107 16.33 -11.46 -10.85
N SER A 108 15.03 -11.37 -10.58
CA SER A 108 14.51 -11.48 -9.22
C SER A 108 13.14 -12.17 -9.21
N ILE A 109 12.78 -12.70 -8.05
CA ILE A 109 11.44 -13.20 -7.77
C ILE A 109 10.78 -12.19 -6.84
N ILE A 110 9.63 -11.68 -7.24
CA ILE A 110 8.85 -10.71 -6.47
C ILE A 110 7.58 -11.38 -5.97
N CYS A 111 7.24 -11.14 -4.71
CA CYS A 111 5.99 -11.56 -4.12
C CYS A 111 5.21 -10.34 -3.65
N TYR A 112 3.90 -10.34 -3.89
CA TYR A 112 2.96 -9.38 -3.32
C TYR A 112 1.94 -10.12 -2.47
N GLY A 113 1.65 -9.60 -1.27
CA GLY A 113 0.63 -10.18 -0.41
C GLY A 113 0.30 -9.29 0.77
N GLN A 114 -0.88 -9.51 1.33
CA GLN A 114 -1.27 -8.88 2.59
C GLN A 114 -0.74 -9.71 3.75
N GLN A 115 -0.18 -9.03 4.74
CA GLN A 115 0.29 -9.60 5.99
C GLN A 115 -0.25 -8.78 7.18
N SER A 116 -0.10 -9.32 8.38
CA SER A 116 -0.48 -8.63 9.61
C SER A 116 0.60 -8.79 10.66
N ALA A 117 0.95 -7.70 11.33
CA ALA A 117 1.85 -7.69 12.48
C ALA A 117 1.31 -6.71 13.52
N SER A 118 1.28 -7.11 14.78
CA SER A 118 0.78 -6.29 15.90
C SER A 118 -0.62 -5.69 15.63
N GLY A 119 -1.49 -6.43 14.94
CA GLY A 119 -2.83 -5.97 14.58
C GLY A 119 -2.89 -4.99 13.40
N ILE A 120 -1.76 -4.59 12.84
CA ILE A 120 -1.68 -3.70 11.68
C ILE A 120 -1.54 -4.56 10.43
N LYS A 121 -2.47 -4.41 9.49
CA LYS A 121 -2.39 -5.05 8.17
C LYS A 121 -1.53 -4.20 7.24
N TYR A 122 -0.69 -4.84 6.45
CA TYR A 122 0.23 -4.16 5.52
C TYR A 122 0.38 -4.93 4.21
N LEU A 123 0.74 -4.21 3.15
CA LEU A 123 1.14 -4.80 1.88
C LEU A 123 2.63 -5.13 1.94
N TRP A 124 2.93 -6.39 1.75
CA TRP A 124 4.27 -6.94 1.79
C TRP A 124 4.77 -7.22 0.38
N ARG A 125 6.01 -6.81 0.09
CA ARG A 125 6.68 -6.97 -1.20
C ARG A 125 8.14 -7.38 -0.99
N PRO A 126 8.44 -8.64 -0.71
CA PRO A 126 9.82 -9.13 -0.77
C PRO A 126 10.27 -9.25 -2.23
N GLU A 127 11.54 -9.03 -2.45
CA GLU A 127 12.22 -9.26 -3.71
C GLU A 127 13.43 -10.15 -3.46
N TYR A 128 13.46 -11.31 -4.09
CA TYR A 128 14.51 -12.30 -3.99
C TYR A 128 15.40 -12.20 -5.22
N ILE A 129 16.65 -11.81 -5.05
CA ILE A 129 17.58 -11.64 -6.16
C ILE A 129 18.12 -13.00 -6.61
N CYS A 130 18.02 -13.28 -7.90
CA CYS A 130 18.61 -14.46 -8.51
C CYS A 130 20.02 -14.12 -8.97
N SER A 131 21.04 -14.73 -8.34
CA SER A 131 22.43 -14.54 -8.70
C SER A 131 22.96 -15.77 -9.43
N CYS A 132 23.68 -15.55 -10.52
CA CYS A 132 24.39 -16.60 -11.27
C CYS A 132 25.76 -16.96 -10.69
N THR A 133 26.23 -16.28 -9.65
CA THR A 133 27.53 -16.54 -9.04
C THR A 133 27.51 -17.82 -8.22
N THR A 134 28.33 -18.78 -8.62
CA THR A 134 28.65 -19.98 -7.83
C THR A 134 29.35 -19.55 -6.55
N GLY A 135 28.82 -19.92 -5.39
CA GLY A 135 29.43 -19.59 -4.09
C GLY A 135 28.81 -18.40 -3.35
N ALA A 136 27.71 -17.87 -3.83
CA ALA A 136 26.96 -16.88 -3.08
C ALA A 136 26.56 -17.44 -1.70
N PRO A 137 26.70 -16.65 -0.62
CA PRO A 137 26.33 -17.07 0.71
C PRO A 137 24.88 -17.53 0.75
N SER A 138 24.60 -18.47 1.65
CA SER A 138 23.26 -18.93 1.96
C SER A 138 22.32 -17.74 2.08
N PRO A 139 21.09 -17.83 1.59
CA PRO A 139 20.15 -16.72 1.67
C PRO A 139 20.09 -16.23 3.11
N ASP A 140 20.52 -15.00 3.31
CA ASP A 140 20.37 -14.38 4.62
C ASP A 140 18.89 -14.10 4.81
N ILE A 141 18.27 -14.90 5.65
CA ILE A 141 16.82 -14.92 5.91
C ILE A 141 16.37 -13.63 6.62
N ASN A 142 17.32 -12.72 6.90
CA ASN A 142 17.08 -11.52 7.69
C ASN A 142 16.47 -10.34 6.94
N GLY A 143 15.64 -10.60 5.92
CA GLY A 143 14.78 -9.57 5.33
C GLY A 143 15.44 -8.63 4.33
N GLU A 144 16.72 -8.77 4.05
CA GLU A 144 17.34 -8.21 2.87
C GLU A 144 16.97 -9.09 1.67
N ARG A 145 16.87 -8.50 0.49
CA ARG A 145 16.63 -9.18 -0.78
C ARG A 145 17.38 -10.50 -0.80
N VAL A 146 16.65 -11.61 -0.66
CA VAL A 146 17.26 -12.93 -0.53
C VAL A 146 17.90 -13.30 -1.84
N ASN A 147 19.18 -13.59 -1.79
CA ASN A 147 19.91 -14.06 -2.95
C ASN A 147 19.55 -15.54 -3.20
N VAL A 148 18.61 -15.80 -4.11
CA VAL A 148 18.31 -17.14 -4.55
C VAL A 148 19.34 -17.51 -5.61
N ASN A 149 20.30 -18.36 -5.25
CA ASN A 149 21.28 -18.85 -6.19
C ASN A 149 20.59 -19.67 -7.28
N PHE A 150 20.62 -19.20 -8.52
CA PHE A 150 20.02 -19.88 -9.67
C PHE A 150 20.61 -21.27 -9.87
N SER A 151 21.91 -21.46 -9.57
CA SER A 151 22.55 -22.78 -9.58
C SER A 151 21.96 -23.73 -8.53
N LYS A 152 21.49 -23.20 -7.41
CA LYS A 152 20.79 -24.00 -6.40
C LYS A 152 19.37 -24.36 -6.86
N LEU A 153 18.71 -23.51 -7.63
CA LEU A 153 17.45 -23.82 -8.30
C LEU A 153 17.64 -24.85 -9.39
N GLN A 154 18.69 -24.75 -10.20
CA GLN A 154 19.06 -25.75 -11.21
C GLN A 154 19.52 -27.06 -10.56
N LEU A 155 20.29 -27.02 -9.47
CA LEU A 155 20.68 -28.18 -8.69
C LEU A 155 19.47 -28.84 -8.02
N LEU A 156 18.56 -28.07 -7.47
CA LEU A 156 17.31 -28.57 -6.92
C LEU A 156 16.42 -29.16 -8.01
N ALA A 157 16.35 -28.54 -9.19
CA ALA A 157 15.65 -29.08 -10.35
C ALA A 157 16.34 -30.34 -10.88
N ALA A 158 17.67 -30.41 -10.88
CA ALA A 158 18.44 -31.59 -11.30
C ALA A 158 18.46 -32.71 -10.26
N GLN A 159 18.48 -32.39 -8.97
CA GLN A 159 18.38 -33.36 -7.88
C GLN A 159 16.98 -33.97 -7.74
N ASN A 160 15.97 -33.25 -8.17
CA ASN A 160 14.57 -33.70 -8.15
C ASN A 160 14.10 -34.31 -9.49
N ALA A 161 15.01 -34.53 -10.43
CA ALA A 161 14.77 -35.44 -11.55
C ALA A 161 14.60 -36.93 -11.11
N ASP A 162 14.82 -37.22 -9.83
CA ASP A 162 14.39 -38.45 -9.22
C ASP A 162 12.85 -38.43 -9.09
N ALA A 163 12.21 -39.41 -9.73
CA ALA A 163 10.77 -39.53 -9.92
C ALA A 163 9.90 -39.48 -8.66
N ASN A 164 10.51 -39.44 -7.48
CA ASN A 164 9.82 -39.49 -6.18
C ASN A 164 9.73 -38.17 -5.41
N SER A 165 10.33 -37.07 -5.90
CA SER A 165 10.18 -35.76 -5.25
C SER A 165 10.34 -34.62 -6.27
N PRO A 166 9.33 -34.31 -7.06
CA PRO A 166 9.42 -33.25 -8.05
C PRO A 166 9.53 -31.88 -7.35
N PHE A 167 10.72 -31.30 -7.34
CA PHE A 167 10.86 -29.86 -7.13
C PHE A 167 10.34 -29.16 -8.39
N THR A 168 9.09 -28.84 -8.36
CA THR A 168 8.45 -28.12 -9.45
C THR A 168 8.54 -26.61 -9.18
N LEU A 169 8.46 -25.79 -10.24
CA LEU A 169 8.25 -24.34 -10.11
C LEU A 169 7.07 -24.02 -9.19
N GLN A 170 6.08 -24.91 -9.12
CA GLN A 170 4.96 -24.84 -8.17
C GLN A 170 5.44 -24.88 -6.72
N THR A 171 6.37 -25.77 -6.38
CA THR A 171 6.91 -25.87 -5.01
C THR A 171 7.71 -24.62 -4.66
N LEU A 172 8.53 -24.09 -5.57
CA LEU A 172 9.22 -22.83 -5.38
C LEU A 172 8.25 -21.66 -5.17
N ALA A 173 7.28 -21.54 -6.06
CA ALA A 173 6.28 -20.48 -6.00
C ALA A 173 5.47 -20.56 -4.69
N ASN A 174 5.09 -21.76 -4.25
CA ASN A 174 4.43 -21.99 -2.97
C ASN A 174 5.32 -21.61 -1.78
N THR A 175 6.60 -21.99 -1.82
CA THR A 175 7.57 -21.66 -0.77
C THR A 175 7.72 -20.16 -0.63
N VAL A 176 7.93 -19.44 -1.74
CA VAL A 176 7.99 -17.98 -1.73
C VAL A 176 6.66 -17.37 -1.26
N ALA A 177 5.54 -17.89 -1.75
CA ALA A 177 4.22 -17.41 -1.32
C ALA A 177 3.90 -17.69 0.15
N SER A 178 4.41 -18.76 0.74
CA SER A 178 4.19 -19.11 2.15
C SER A 178 5.16 -18.40 3.10
N THR A 179 6.29 -17.87 2.59
CA THR A 179 7.23 -17.14 3.42
C THR A 179 6.55 -15.92 4.06
N THR A 180 6.69 -15.80 5.36
CA THR A 180 6.22 -14.65 6.12
C THR A 180 7.40 -13.95 6.75
N PRO A 181 7.42 -12.61 6.83
CA PRO A 181 8.48 -11.91 7.53
C PRO A 181 8.48 -12.32 9.01
N THR A 182 9.53 -13.01 9.43
CA THR A 182 9.72 -13.39 10.84
C THR A 182 10.15 -12.16 11.64
N GLY A 183 9.53 -11.93 12.80
CA GLY A 183 9.96 -10.88 13.73
C GLY A 183 9.63 -9.46 13.30
N LEU A 184 8.75 -9.24 12.32
CA LEU A 184 8.29 -7.90 11.98
C LEU A 184 7.39 -7.37 13.11
N GLN A 185 7.79 -6.25 13.72
CA GLN A 185 6.98 -5.47 14.64
C GLN A 185 6.75 -4.06 14.07
N LEU A 186 5.56 -3.54 14.27
CA LEU A 186 5.21 -2.18 13.87
C LEU A 186 4.72 -1.39 15.10
N PRO A 187 5.46 -0.40 15.58
CA PRO A 187 6.76 0.09 15.08
C PRO A 187 7.92 -0.88 15.39
N PRO A 188 9.02 -0.81 14.60
CA PRO A 188 10.17 -1.68 14.80
C PRO A 188 10.89 -1.34 16.12
N ALA A 189 11.23 -2.37 16.90
CA ALA A 189 11.90 -2.20 18.19
C ALA A 189 13.43 -2.25 18.10
N ASN A 190 13.99 -2.78 16.99
CA ASN A 190 15.43 -2.93 16.83
C ASN A 190 15.87 -2.83 15.34
N ALA A 191 17.18 -2.81 15.10
CA ALA A 191 17.76 -2.68 13.78
C ALA A 191 17.37 -3.82 12.80
N THR A 192 17.24 -5.05 13.31
CA THR A 192 16.82 -6.21 12.50
C THR A 192 15.38 -6.05 12.02
N GLN A 193 14.50 -5.58 12.89
CA GLN A 193 13.10 -5.31 12.53
C GLN A 193 12.99 -4.12 11.57
N LEU A 194 13.88 -3.12 11.69
CA LEU A 194 13.99 -2.00 10.76
C LEU A 194 14.33 -2.51 9.35
N LYS A 195 15.24 -3.48 9.21
CA LYS A 195 15.55 -4.11 7.92
C LYS A 195 14.33 -4.78 7.29
N ASN A 196 13.49 -5.44 8.08
CA ASN A 196 12.27 -6.09 7.59
C ASN A 196 11.22 -5.08 7.07
N LEU A 197 11.26 -3.82 7.51
CA LEU A 197 10.37 -2.77 6.99
C LEU A 197 10.59 -2.46 5.50
N TRP A 198 11.76 -2.72 4.95
CA TRP A 198 12.02 -2.51 3.52
C TRP A 198 11.13 -3.36 2.60
N GLN A 199 10.57 -4.43 3.15
CA GLN A 199 9.62 -5.29 2.45
C GLN A 199 8.17 -4.81 2.57
N VAL A 200 7.90 -3.85 3.45
CA VAL A 200 6.57 -3.26 3.65
C VAL A 200 6.40 -2.07 2.72
N LEU A 201 5.49 -2.18 1.77
CA LEU A 201 5.17 -1.07 0.87
C LEU A 201 4.28 -0.03 1.54
N VAL A 202 3.28 -0.49 2.27
CA VAL A 202 2.30 0.39 2.93
C VAL A 202 1.61 -0.36 4.07
N THR A 203 1.27 0.36 5.11
CA THR A 203 0.48 -0.12 6.24
C THR A 203 -1.00 0.26 6.09
N ASN A 204 -1.86 -0.34 6.91
CA ASN A 204 -3.31 -0.09 6.93
C ASN A 204 -4.00 -0.42 5.59
N ILE A 205 -3.54 -1.49 4.96
CA ILE A 205 -4.17 -2.07 3.77
C ILE A 205 -5.10 -3.22 4.20
N ASP A 206 -6.22 -3.35 3.53
CA ASP A 206 -7.14 -4.46 3.74
C ASP A 206 -7.67 -5.01 2.41
N ASN A 207 -8.22 -6.22 2.47
CA ASN A 207 -8.88 -6.88 1.34
C ASN A 207 -8.03 -6.90 0.06
N PHE A 208 -6.75 -7.27 0.20
CA PHE A 208 -5.88 -7.46 -0.96
C PHE A 208 -6.33 -8.69 -1.74
N GLN A 209 -6.68 -8.49 -3.00
CA GLN A 209 -7.15 -9.55 -3.89
C GLN A 209 -6.43 -9.45 -5.24
N VAL A 210 -6.19 -10.62 -5.82
CA VAL A 210 -5.60 -10.75 -7.15
C VAL A 210 -6.57 -11.50 -8.04
N SER A 211 -6.84 -10.96 -9.22
CA SER A 211 -7.61 -11.60 -10.27
C SER A 211 -6.91 -11.45 -11.61
N TRP A 212 -7.22 -12.32 -12.53
CA TRP A 212 -6.57 -12.37 -13.83
C TRP A 212 -7.60 -12.54 -14.96
N THR A 213 -7.22 -12.21 -16.18
CA THR A 213 -8.05 -12.42 -17.37
C THR A 213 -7.20 -12.92 -18.52
N ASP A 214 -7.73 -13.85 -19.27
CA ASP A 214 -7.20 -14.32 -20.56
C ASP A 214 -7.65 -13.42 -21.73
N GLY A 215 -8.48 -12.43 -21.46
CA GLY A 215 -9.06 -11.51 -22.44
C GLY A 215 -10.41 -11.94 -22.95
N THR A 216 -10.98 -13.06 -22.47
CA THR A 216 -12.34 -13.45 -22.82
C THR A 216 -13.35 -12.46 -22.23
N LYS A 217 -14.45 -12.25 -22.96
CA LYS A 217 -15.54 -11.39 -22.51
C LYS A 217 -16.64 -12.23 -21.91
N GLY A 218 -17.26 -11.72 -20.88
CA GLY A 218 -18.50 -12.25 -20.32
C GLY A 218 -19.70 -12.01 -21.23
N THR A 219 -20.85 -12.51 -20.83
CA THR A 219 -22.13 -12.30 -21.54
C THR A 219 -22.57 -10.83 -21.55
N ASP A 220 -22.03 -10.03 -20.61
CA ASP A 220 -22.23 -8.59 -20.48
C ASP A 220 -21.30 -7.74 -21.38
N GLY A 221 -20.45 -8.40 -22.19
CA GLY A 221 -19.46 -7.74 -23.05
C GLY A 221 -18.21 -7.25 -22.33
N ASN A 222 -18.16 -7.31 -21.02
CA ASN A 222 -17.01 -6.91 -20.21
C ASN A 222 -15.96 -8.04 -20.12
N LEU A 223 -14.71 -7.68 -19.79
CA LEU A 223 -13.66 -8.67 -19.55
C LEU A 223 -14.04 -9.58 -18.37
N LYS A 224 -13.93 -10.87 -18.58
CA LYS A 224 -14.12 -11.86 -17.52
C LYS A 224 -12.89 -11.92 -16.63
N TRP A 225 -13.06 -11.60 -15.34
CA TRP A 225 -12.01 -11.70 -14.34
C TRP A 225 -12.17 -13.00 -13.56
N LEU A 226 -11.10 -13.77 -13.51
CA LEU A 226 -11.02 -15.05 -12.83
C LEU A 226 -10.24 -14.87 -11.52
N THR A 227 -10.59 -15.66 -10.53
CA THR A 227 -9.93 -15.70 -9.21
C THR A 227 -9.51 -17.13 -8.90
N GLY A 228 -8.57 -17.28 -7.98
CA GLY A 228 -8.10 -18.59 -7.52
C GLY A 228 -6.64 -18.85 -7.88
N PRO A 229 -6.09 -19.95 -7.36
CA PRO A 229 -4.70 -20.30 -7.58
C PRO A 229 -4.46 -20.70 -9.03
N MET A 230 -3.40 -20.17 -9.60
CA MET A 230 -2.99 -20.48 -10.97
C MET A 230 -1.48 -20.29 -11.13
N LEU A 231 -0.85 -21.20 -11.86
CA LEU A 231 0.56 -21.14 -12.22
C LEU A 231 0.71 -21.09 -13.74
N TRP A 232 1.45 -20.11 -14.22
CA TRP A 232 1.91 -20.01 -15.60
C TRP A 232 3.43 -20.11 -15.63
N THR A 233 3.93 -20.91 -16.58
CA THR A 233 5.36 -21.15 -16.75
C THR A 233 5.77 -20.87 -18.19
N HIS A 234 7.08 -20.86 -18.46
CA HIS A 234 7.63 -20.74 -19.79
C HIS A 234 7.15 -21.83 -20.77
N GLU A 235 6.77 -23.01 -20.27
CA GLU A 235 6.25 -24.11 -21.07
C GLU A 235 4.86 -23.81 -21.65
N ASN A 236 4.09 -22.96 -21.00
CA ASN A 236 2.70 -22.63 -21.35
C ASN A 236 2.50 -21.15 -21.73
N GLN A 237 3.43 -20.58 -22.49
CA GLN A 237 3.44 -19.14 -22.81
C GLN A 237 2.17 -18.64 -23.50
N THR A 238 1.50 -19.48 -24.28
CA THR A 238 0.26 -19.13 -24.96
C THR A 238 -0.93 -18.91 -24.02
N ASN A 239 -0.90 -19.52 -22.85
CA ASN A 239 -1.97 -19.48 -21.86
C ASN A 239 -1.75 -18.42 -20.78
N TRP A 240 -0.70 -17.60 -20.89
CA TRP A 240 -0.45 -16.54 -19.93
C TRP A 240 -1.60 -15.53 -19.91
N PRO A 241 -1.90 -14.96 -18.74
CA PRO A 241 -2.98 -14.00 -18.64
C PRO A 241 -2.64 -12.75 -19.44
N ARG A 242 -3.64 -12.12 -20.03
CA ARG A 242 -3.46 -10.82 -20.70
C ARG A 242 -3.28 -9.70 -19.73
N ALA A 243 -3.97 -9.79 -18.57
CA ALA A 243 -3.84 -8.80 -17.53
C ALA A 243 -4.10 -9.41 -16.15
N ILE A 244 -3.45 -8.79 -15.16
CA ILE A 244 -3.67 -9.03 -13.74
C ILE A 244 -4.30 -7.77 -13.14
N ARG A 245 -5.33 -7.99 -12.31
CA ARG A 245 -5.98 -6.95 -11.54
C ARG A 245 -5.69 -7.18 -10.06
N ILE A 246 -5.14 -6.17 -9.43
CA ILE A 246 -4.85 -6.14 -7.99
C ILE A 246 -5.79 -5.12 -7.37
N SER A 247 -6.64 -5.53 -6.45
CA SER A 247 -7.55 -4.68 -5.71
C SER A 247 -7.23 -4.70 -4.22
N PHE A 248 -7.39 -3.58 -3.56
CA PHE A 248 -7.14 -3.43 -2.13
C PHE A 248 -7.87 -2.21 -1.56
N LEU A 249 -8.00 -2.18 -0.24
CA LEU A 249 -8.55 -1.06 0.52
C LEU A 249 -7.43 -0.36 1.29
N ILE A 250 -7.42 0.95 1.31
CA ILE A 250 -6.52 1.73 2.18
C ILE A 250 -7.35 2.36 3.29
N ASN A 251 -6.97 2.06 4.54
CA ASN A 251 -7.54 2.61 5.75
C ASN A 251 -6.60 3.69 6.30
N ASP A 252 -7.01 4.96 6.27
CA ASP A 252 -6.24 6.01 6.92
C ASP A 252 -6.69 6.16 8.39
N PRO A 253 -5.80 5.83 9.36
CA PRO A 253 -6.12 5.94 10.78
C PRO A 253 -6.33 7.38 11.25
N SER A 254 -5.85 8.37 10.49
CA SER A 254 -6.03 9.79 10.80
C SER A 254 -7.40 10.35 10.41
N MET A 255 -8.19 9.58 9.63
CA MET A 255 -9.55 9.98 9.27
C MET A 255 -10.45 9.97 10.52
N PRO A 256 -11.25 11.02 10.76
CA PRO A 256 -12.22 11.07 11.86
C PRO A 256 -13.11 9.83 11.86
N LYS A 257 -13.36 9.26 13.05
CA LYS A 257 -14.11 8.00 13.19
C LYS A 257 -15.51 8.08 12.56
N GLU A 258 -16.15 9.23 12.63
CA GLU A 258 -17.49 9.50 12.09
C GLU A 258 -17.51 9.44 10.55
N LEU A 259 -16.36 9.69 9.91
CA LEU A 259 -16.21 9.68 8.45
C LEU A 259 -15.61 8.35 7.94
N ARG A 260 -15.14 7.49 8.83
CA ARG A 260 -14.74 6.13 8.51
C ARG A 260 -15.98 5.27 8.24
N LYS A 261 -16.48 5.28 7.03
CA LYS A 261 -17.53 4.34 6.64
C LYS A 261 -16.90 2.93 6.56
N GLY A 262 -16.81 2.23 7.68
CA GLY A 262 -16.54 0.80 7.89
C GLY A 262 -15.36 0.16 7.13
N THR A 263 -15.27 0.36 5.85
CA THR A 263 -14.25 -0.20 4.96
C THR A 263 -13.46 0.93 4.32
N GLY A 264 -12.13 0.82 4.26
CA GLY A 264 -11.23 1.79 3.64
C GLY A 264 -11.63 2.15 2.20
N ARG A 265 -10.85 3.03 1.58
CA ARG A 265 -11.09 3.41 0.18
C ARG A 265 -10.62 2.30 -0.74
N PRO A 266 -11.45 1.86 -1.70
CA PRO A 266 -11.07 0.87 -2.69
C PRO A 266 -10.14 1.47 -3.76
N TYR A 267 -9.13 0.70 -4.13
CA TYR A 267 -8.22 0.99 -5.22
C TYR A 267 -8.02 -0.26 -6.06
N GLU A 268 -7.77 -0.04 -7.33
CA GLU A 268 -7.55 -1.09 -8.30
C GLU A 268 -6.36 -0.73 -9.20
N VAL A 269 -5.50 -1.71 -9.44
CA VAL A 269 -4.37 -1.60 -10.37
C VAL A 269 -4.48 -2.71 -11.37
N ILE A 270 -4.60 -2.37 -12.64
CA ILE A 270 -4.60 -3.32 -13.74
C ILE A 270 -3.25 -3.21 -14.45
N CYS A 271 -2.60 -4.36 -14.65
CA CYS A 271 -1.34 -4.50 -15.33
C CYS A 271 -1.46 -5.52 -16.46
N THR A 272 -1.01 -5.17 -17.65
CA THR A 272 -0.85 -6.10 -18.77
C THR A 272 0.39 -6.96 -18.54
N VAL A 273 0.32 -8.21 -18.96
CA VAL A 273 1.41 -9.18 -18.80
C VAL A 273 2.05 -9.44 -20.16
N GLY A 274 3.36 -9.19 -20.26
CA GLY A 274 4.15 -9.58 -21.44
C GLY A 274 3.86 -8.79 -22.71
N GLN A 275 3.85 -7.46 -22.61
CA GLN A 275 4.04 -6.59 -23.79
C GLN A 275 5.52 -6.41 -24.08
#